data_5ec77f849a76a25d03072135eb2e32cf
#
_entry.id   5ec77f849a76a25d03072135eb2e32cf
#
_cell.length_a   1.000
_cell.length_b   1.000
_cell.length_c   1.000
_cell.angle_alpha   90.00
_cell.angle_beta   90.00
_cell.angle_gamma   90.00
#
_symmetry.space_group_name_H-M   'P 1'
#
loop_
_entity.id
_entity.type
_entity.pdbx_description
1 polymer ?
#
loop_
_entity_poly.entity_id
_entity_poly.type
_entity_poly.pdbx_seq_one_letter_code
_entity_poly.pdbx_strand_id
1 'polypeptide(L)'
;MLLKKKNLLVELQNLKKKMNSESELISQVKKILSENEQERENIKSELSKKSSTNHNYFIFDELETKNIFHINEIKTLCVDYRLRFLSSHYFKGQIPEEAISKIRALEKIHQTQLQGFKIVAPSKLFKLENYDDPLLFAPIGNEYYYLIHKWGNDLHPLRKLAVKPFKNMGNFIVLLVFISLLLTALIPQNIFGKTTQGVMGLVTFLFVLKSVMGIALYYCFWQGKNFNEDIWLSKYYN
;
A
#
# COMPACT_ATOMS: atom_id res chain seq x y z
N MET A 1 -6.10 -64.51 46.05
CA MET A 1 -6.75 -63.28 45.60
C MET A 1 -5.86 -62.68 44.53
N LEU A 2 -6.19 -62.95 43.23
CA LEU A 2 -5.36 -62.50 42.10
C LEU A 2 -5.64 -61.02 41.85
N LEU A 3 -4.68 -60.13 42.11
CA LEU A 3 -4.75 -58.74 41.79
C LEU A 3 -4.82 -58.58 40.25
N LYS A 4 -5.93 -58.03 39.76
CA LYS A 4 -6.17 -57.78 38.35
C LYS A 4 -5.13 -56.75 37.89
N LYS A 5 -4.41 -57.02 36.78
CA LYS A 5 -3.49 -56.07 36.17
C LYS A 5 -4.26 -54.82 35.75
N LYS A 6 -3.84 -53.65 36.24
CA LYS A 6 -4.44 -52.37 35.84
C LYS A 6 -3.88 -51.89 34.50
N ASN A 7 -4.78 -51.54 33.59
CA ASN A 7 -4.40 -50.92 32.32
C ASN A 7 -4.24 -49.41 32.55
N LEU A 8 -3.00 -48.94 32.50
CA LEU A 8 -2.64 -47.53 32.73
C LEU A 8 -3.34 -46.56 31.77
N LEU A 9 -3.62 -46.97 30.54
CA LEU A 9 -4.30 -46.17 29.53
C LEU A 9 -5.76 -45.93 29.91
N VAL A 10 -6.44 -46.97 30.42
CA VAL A 10 -7.83 -46.82 30.92
C VAL A 10 -7.87 -45.95 32.17
N GLU A 11 -6.89 -46.07 33.07
CA GLU A 11 -6.81 -45.23 34.27
C GLU A 11 -6.57 -43.77 33.88
N LEU A 12 -5.68 -43.50 32.90
CA LEU A 12 -5.42 -42.17 32.37
C LEU A 12 -6.67 -41.55 31.73
N GLN A 13 -7.42 -42.34 30.96
CA GLN A 13 -8.72 -41.89 30.38
C GLN A 13 -9.76 -41.59 31.44
N ASN A 14 -9.84 -42.38 32.52
CA ASN A 14 -10.73 -42.16 33.63
C ASN A 14 -10.35 -40.90 34.45
N LEU A 15 -9.05 -40.66 34.63
CA LEU A 15 -8.55 -39.46 35.27
C LEU A 15 -8.87 -38.23 34.43
N LYS A 16 -8.68 -38.30 33.10
CA LYS A 16 -9.05 -37.22 32.17
C LYS A 16 -10.55 -36.93 32.20
N LYS A 17 -11.41 -37.94 32.27
CA LYS A 17 -12.86 -37.78 32.44
C LYS A 17 -13.25 -37.19 33.77
N LYS A 18 -12.50 -37.48 34.84
CA LYS A 18 -12.73 -36.89 36.17
C LYS A 18 -12.24 -35.45 36.31
N MET A 19 -11.15 -35.10 35.62
CA MET A 19 -10.57 -33.75 35.68
C MET A 19 -11.30 -32.71 34.86
N ASN A 20 -11.88 -33.11 33.72
CA ASN A 20 -12.61 -32.17 32.84
C ASN A 20 -13.94 -32.77 32.39
N SER A 21 -15.04 -32.19 32.82
CA SER A 21 -16.32 -32.51 32.21
C SER A 21 -16.31 -31.98 30.76
N GLU A 22 -16.89 -32.73 29.82
CA GLU A 22 -16.96 -32.38 28.40
C GLU A 22 -17.62 -30.99 28.19
N SER A 23 -18.60 -30.68 29.00
CA SER A 23 -19.28 -29.38 29.04
C SER A 23 -18.35 -28.22 29.45
N GLU A 24 -17.41 -28.47 30.35
CA GLU A 24 -16.46 -27.49 30.84
C GLU A 24 -15.37 -27.18 29.79
N LEU A 25 -14.90 -28.20 29.07
CA LEU A 25 -14.01 -28.03 27.92
C LEU A 25 -14.67 -27.24 26.80
N ILE A 26 -15.92 -27.56 26.45
CA ILE A 26 -16.69 -26.81 25.43
C ILE A 26 -16.87 -25.37 25.85
N SER A 27 -17.16 -25.11 27.11
CA SER A 27 -17.31 -23.72 27.61
C SER A 27 -16.01 -22.93 27.52
N GLN A 28 -14.87 -23.54 27.87
CA GLN A 28 -13.55 -22.92 27.74
C GLN A 28 -13.19 -22.63 26.29
N VAL A 29 -13.44 -23.58 25.39
CA VAL A 29 -13.24 -23.37 23.93
C VAL A 29 -14.11 -22.24 23.41
N LYS A 30 -15.40 -22.19 23.76
CA LYS A 30 -16.29 -21.10 23.36
C LYS A 30 -15.79 -19.75 23.88
N LYS A 31 -15.31 -19.69 25.12
CA LYS A 31 -14.74 -18.47 25.69
C LYS A 31 -13.50 -18.00 24.91
N ILE A 32 -12.56 -18.90 24.61
CA ILE A 32 -11.36 -18.57 23.82
C ILE A 32 -11.75 -18.08 22.41
N LEU A 33 -12.73 -18.71 21.78
CA LEU A 33 -13.22 -18.29 20.45
C LEU A 33 -13.86 -16.90 20.50
N SER A 34 -14.68 -16.62 21.52
CA SER A 34 -15.33 -15.30 21.66
C SER A 34 -14.31 -14.19 21.97
N GLU A 35 -13.33 -14.44 22.83
CA GLU A 35 -12.22 -13.51 23.09
C GLU A 35 -11.41 -13.24 21.81
N ASN A 36 -11.16 -14.28 21.02
CA ASN A 36 -10.49 -14.20 19.73
C ASN A 36 -11.23 -13.31 18.74
N GLU A 37 -12.55 -13.51 18.62
CA GLU A 37 -13.39 -12.71 17.73
C GLU A 37 -13.43 -11.25 18.17
N GLN A 38 -13.53 -11.00 19.46
CA GLN A 38 -13.54 -9.65 20.00
C GLN A 38 -12.22 -8.91 19.76
N GLU A 39 -11.06 -9.58 19.91
CA GLU A 39 -9.75 -9.02 19.55
C GLU A 39 -9.72 -8.63 18.05
N ARG A 40 -10.24 -9.49 17.16
CA ARG A 40 -10.30 -9.21 15.71
C ARG A 40 -11.21 -8.02 15.38
N GLU A 41 -12.35 -7.93 16.01
CA GLU A 41 -13.27 -6.79 15.82
C GLU A 41 -12.64 -5.48 16.32
N ASN A 42 -11.93 -5.51 17.43
CA ASN A 42 -11.19 -4.36 17.95
C ASN A 42 -10.14 -3.89 16.93
N ILE A 43 -9.36 -4.80 16.35
CA ILE A 43 -8.37 -4.48 15.32
C ILE A 43 -9.06 -3.90 14.08
N LYS A 44 -10.16 -4.50 13.60
CA LYS A 44 -10.96 -3.97 12.46
C LYS A 44 -11.46 -2.56 12.74
N SER A 45 -11.96 -2.33 13.95
CA SER A 45 -12.43 -1.01 14.36
C SER A 45 -11.28 0.03 14.38
N GLU A 46 -10.10 -0.36 14.86
CA GLU A 46 -8.93 0.52 14.89
C GLU A 46 -8.41 0.85 13.49
N LEU A 47 -8.38 -0.13 12.58
CA LEU A 47 -8.05 0.08 11.16
C LEU A 47 -9.00 1.06 10.48
N SER A 48 -10.26 1.13 10.91
CA SER A 48 -11.29 2.03 10.38
C SER A 48 -11.29 3.41 11.03
N LYS A 49 -10.65 3.59 12.18
CA LYS A 49 -10.58 4.87 12.89
C LYS A 49 -9.58 5.82 12.26
N LYS A 50 -9.88 7.10 12.34
CA LYS A 50 -8.94 8.17 12.03
C LYS A 50 -8.02 8.37 13.24
N SER A 51 -6.95 7.57 13.30
CA SER A 51 -5.92 7.74 14.34
C SER A 51 -4.84 8.71 13.87
N SER A 52 -4.38 9.57 14.77
CA SER A 52 -3.23 10.47 14.59
C SER A 52 -1.99 9.98 15.33
N THR A 53 -2.04 8.79 15.92
CA THR A 53 -0.93 8.21 16.68
C THR A 53 0.24 7.93 15.74
N ASN A 54 1.41 8.47 16.06
CA ASN A 54 2.63 8.30 15.27
C ASN A 54 3.68 7.43 16.00
N HIS A 55 3.29 6.79 17.10
CA HIS A 55 4.19 5.98 17.91
C HIS A 55 3.45 4.80 18.53
N ASN A 56 4.08 3.62 18.51
CA ASN A 56 3.65 2.42 19.20
C ASN A 56 4.82 1.87 20.01
N TYR A 57 4.52 1.27 21.15
CA TYR A 57 5.54 0.64 21.98
C TYR A 57 5.83 -0.77 21.46
N PHE A 58 6.96 -0.91 20.77
CA PHE A 58 7.47 -2.19 20.32
C PHE A 58 8.67 -2.64 21.14
N ILE A 59 8.78 -3.91 21.40
CA ILE A 59 9.99 -4.55 21.92
C ILE A 59 10.94 -4.74 20.73
N PHE A 60 12.00 -3.92 20.65
CA PHE A 60 12.87 -3.88 19.46
C PHE A 60 13.56 -5.20 19.15
N ASP A 61 13.90 -5.99 20.16
CA ASP A 61 14.56 -7.29 20.01
C ASP A 61 13.69 -8.33 19.30
N GLU A 62 12.36 -8.14 19.34
CA GLU A 62 11.39 -9.03 18.68
C GLU A 62 10.98 -8.55 17.28
N LEU A 63 11.48 -7.39 16.82
CA LEU A 63 11.18 -6.87 15.50
C LEU A 63 12.16 -7.39 14.44
N GLU A 64 11.63 -7.87 13.32
CA GLU A 64 12.44 -8.21 12.16
C GLU A 64 12.98 -6.94 11.48
N THR A 65 14.27 -6.71 11.55
CA THR A 65 14.94 -5.52 11.00
C THR A 65 14.63 -5.29 9.52
N LYS A 66 14.45 -6.36 8.73
CA LYS A 66 14.10 -6.28 7.30
C LYS A 66 12.75 -5.63 7.02
N ASN A 67 11.84 -5.57 8.02
CA ASN A 67 10.50 -5.01 7.91
C ASN A 67 10.42 -3.59 8.49
N ILE A 68 11.54 -3.01 8.92
CA ILE A 68 11.59 -1.64 9.44
C ILE A 68 12.04 -0.72 8.31
N PHE A 69 11.26 0.32 8.04
CA PHE A 69 11.51 1.28 6.97
C PHE A 69 11.42 2.71 7.50
N HIS A 70 12.34 3.55 7.06
CA HIS A 70 12.29 4.98 7.32
C HIS A 70 11.33 5.67 6.34
N ILE A 71 10.70 6.77 6.77
CA ILE A 71 9.74 7.55 5.97
C ILE A 71 10.31 7.97 4.60
N ASN A 72 11.61 8.26 4.52
CA ASN A 72 12.27 8.66 3.28
C ASN A 72 12.31 7.52 2.24
N GLU A 73 12.45 6.27 2.67
CA GLU A 73 12.40 5.09 1.80
C GLU A 73 10.99 4.89 1.27
N ILE A 74 9.99 5.00 2.16
CA ILE A 74 8.58 4.93 1.81
C ILE A 74 8.20 6.07 0.85
N LYS A 75 8.69 7.30 1.11
CA LYS A 75 8.52 8.46 0.22
C LYS A 75 9.08 8.19 -1.17
N THR A 76 10.32 7.70 -1.24
CA THR A 76 10.99 7.38 -2.51
C THR A 76 10.18 6.36 -3.30
N LEU A 77 9.73 5.28 -2.65
CA LEU A 77 8.86 4.27 -3.25
C LEU A 77 7.55 4.89 -3.76
N CYS A 78 6.89 5.68 -2.93
CA CYS A 78 5.61 6.31 -3.29
C CYS A 78 5.74 7.28 -4.46
N VAL A 79 6.82 8.07 -4.51
CA VAL A 79 7.09 9.01 -5.60
C VAL A 79 7.43 8.26 -6.89
N ASP A 80 8.30 7.24 -6.82
CA ASP A 80 8.76 6.48 -8.00
C ASP A 80 7.64 5.68 -8.68
N TYR A 81 6.70 5.15 -7.90
CA TYR A 81 5.59 4.33 -8.42
C TYR A 81 4.24 5.05 -8.41
N ARG A 82 4.21 6.35 -8.03
CA ARG A 82 3.01 7.18 -7.87
C ARG A 82 1.97 6.51 -6.97
N LEU A 83 2.43 6.09 -5.77
CA LEU A 83 1.62 5.54 -4.71
C LEU A 83 1.31 6.62 -3.67
N ARG A 84 0.37 6.33 -2.78
CA ARG A 84 0.02 7.19 -1.65
C ARG A 84 0.23 6.46 -0.35
N PHE A 85 0.70 7.18 0.66
CA PHE A 85 0.89 6.72 2.03
C PHE A 85 -0.09 7.43 2.94
N LEU A 86 -1.24 6.81 3.18
CA LEU A 86 -2.33 7.39 3.94
C LEU A 86 -2.75 6.49 5.10
N SER A 87 -3.47 7.08 6.09
CA SER A 87 -4.08 6.30 7.17
C SER A 87 -5.01 5.22 6.59
N SER A 88 -5.04 4.04 7.24
CA SER A 88 -5.90 2.91 6.88
C SER A 88 -7.38 3.28 6.76
N HIS A 89 -7.85 4.26 7.53
CA HIS A 89 -9.21 4.80 7.44
C HIS A 89 -9.63 5.27 6.03
N TYR A 90 -8.68 5.77 5.21
CA TYR A 90 -8.98 6.21 3.85
C TYR A 90 -9.00 5.06 2.83
N PHE A 91 -8.54 3.89 3.23
CA PHE A 91 -8.51 2.72 2.36
C PHE A 91 -9.90 2.10 2.24
N LYS A 92 -10.40 1.94 1.01
CA LYS A 92 -11.75 1.40 0.73
C LYS A 92 -11.74 -0.07 0.32
N GLY A 93 -10.57 -0.63 0.05
CA GLY A 93 -10.42 -2.05 -0.26
C GLY A 93 -10.63 -2.92 1.00
N GLN A 94 -10.83 -4.20 0.78
CA GLN A 94 -10.91 -5.16 1.88
C GLN A 94 -9.50 -5.43 2.43
N ILE A 95 -9.36 -5.39 3.75
CA ILE A 95 -8.14 -5.80 4.44
C ILE A 95 -8.26 -7.30 4.69
N PRO A 96 -7.30 -8.12 4.23
CA PRO A 96 -7.38 -9.57 4.36
C PRO A 96 -7.29 -10.01 5.83
N GLU A 97 -7.93 -11.11 6.15
CA GLU A 97 -7.92 -11.69 7.50
C GLU A 97 -6.51 -12.11 7.95
N GLU A 98 -5.62 -12.37 6.99
CA GLU A 98 -4.20 -12.62 7.27
C GLU A 98 -3.50 -11.39 7.87
N ALA A 99 -3.81 -10.20 7.37
CA ALA A 99 -3.27 -8.94 7.92
C ALA A 99 -3.74 -8.75 9.37
N ILE A 100 -5.02 -8.98 9.64
CA ILE A 100 -5.60 -8.91 10.99
C ILE A 100 -4.92 -9.92 11.92
N SER A 101 -4.70 -11.14 11.43
CA SER A 101 -4.02 -12.19 12.20
C SER A 101 -2.57 -11.83 12.52
N LYS A 102 -1.86 -11.18 11.59
CA LYS A 102 -0.49 -10.67 11.82
C LYS A 102 -0.45 -9.52 12.80
N ILE A 103 -1.39 -8.57 12.72
CA ILE A 103 -1.52 -7.48 13.71
C ILE A 103 -1.69 -8.09 15.09
N ARG A 104 -2.64 -9.02 15.24
CA ARG A 104 -2.91 -9.68 16.51
C ARG A 104 -1.68 -10.42 17.06
N ALA A 105 -0.93 -11.12 16.20
CA ALA A 105 0.30 -11.80 16.60
C ALA A 105 1.34 -10.80 17.14
N LEU A 106 1.52 -9.67 16.45
CA LEU A 106 2.39 -8.59 16.89
C LEU A 106 1.94 -7.97 18.21
N GLU A 107 0.65 -7.68 18.37
CA GLU A 107 0.09 -7.15 19.62
C GLU A 107 0.34 -8.08 20.81
N LYS A 108 0.24 -9.41 20.60
CA LYS A 108 0.54 -10.41 21.63
C LYS A 108 2.02 -10.49 21.98
N ILE A 109 2.91 -10.47 20.98
CA ILE A 109 4.36 -10.51 21.18
C ILE A 109 4.82 -9.26 21.96
N HIS A 110 4.35 -8.09 21.54
CA HIS A 110 4.78 -6.81 22.10
C HIS A 110 3.93 -6.33 23.28
N GLN A 111 2.90 -7.09 23.69
CA GLN A 111 1.97 -6.78 24.79
C GLN A 111 1.39 -5.35 24.70
N THR A 112 1.08 -4.90 23.51
CA THR A 112 0.56 -3.56 23.21
C THR A 112 -0.58 -3.61 22.23
N GLN A 113 -1.42 -2.58 22.20
CA GLN A 113 -2.41 -2.37 21.15
C GLN A 113 -1.83 -1.42 20.10
N LEU A 114 -1.76 -1.89 18.85
CA LEU A 114 -1.21 -1.12 17.76
C LEU A 114 -2.24 -0.12 17.22
N GLN A 115 -1.80 1.10 16.95
CA GLN A 115 -2.63 2.20 16.47
C GLN A 115 -1.93 2.95 15.34
N GLY A 116 -2.67 3.83 14.66
CA GLY A 116 -2.08 4.72 13.67
C GLY A 116 -1.67 4.04 12.38
N PHE A 117 -2.33 2.95 12.01
CA PHE A 117 -2.01 2.19 10.79
C PHE A 117 -2.05 3.05 9.54
N LYS A 118 -1.06 2.85 8.67
CA LYS A 118 -0.96 3.50 7.36
C LYS A 118 -0.82 2.48 6.25
N ILE A 119 -1.36 2.80 5.08
CA ILE A 119 -1.33 1.93 3.92
C ILE A 119 -0.64 2.66 2.76
N VAL A 120 0.31 1.99 2.11
CA VAL A 120 0.84 2.38 0.81
C VAL A 120 0.01 1.70 -0.26
N ALA A 121 -0.60 2.49 -1.14
CA ALA A 121 -1.40 1.97 -2.25
C ALA A 121 -1.53 2.99 -3.37
N PRO A 122 -1.86 2.58 -4.62
CA PRO A 122 -2.27 3.50 -5.66
C PRO A 122 -3.48 4.33 -5.27
N SER A 123 -3.56 5.58 -5.76
CA SER A 123 -4.66 6.49 -5.41
C SER A 123 -6.07 5.94 -5.72
N LYS A 124 -6.18 5.02 -6.66
CA LYS A 124 -7.45 4.35 -7.01
C LYS A 124 -8.00 3.49 -5.88
N LEU A 125 -7.13 2.82 -5.10
CA LEU A 125 -7.52 1.96 -3.97
C LEU A 125 -8.11 2.73 -2.79
N PHE A 126 -7.90 4.04 -2.73
CA PHE A 126 -8.58 4.90 -1.76
C PHE A 126 -9.97 5.33 -2.21
N LYS A 127 -10.40 4.93 -3.43
CA LYS A 127 -11.73 5.24 -3.99
C LYS A 127 -12.49 4.08 -4.61
N LEU A 128 -11.79 3.10 -5.22
CA LEU A 128 -12.37 1.97 -5.96
C LEU A 128 -11.58 0.70 -5.65
N GLU A 129 -12.26 -0.45 -5.67
CA GLU A 129 -11.62 -1.77 -5.59
C GLU A 129 -10.66 -1.96 -6.77
N ASN A 130 -9.41 -2.22 -6.48
CA ASN A 130 -8.39 -2.58 -7.48
C ASN A 130 -7.35 -3.51 -6.86
N TYR A 131 -6.78 -4.41 -7.66
CA TYR A 131 -5.92 -5.52 -7.24
C TYR A 131 -4.43 -5.18 -7.05
N ASP A 132 -4.07 -3.89 -7.03
CA ASP A 132 -2.67 -3.46 -6.90
C ASP A 132 -2.18 -3.57 -5.45
N ASP A 133 -0.98 -4.07 -5.23
CA ASP A 133 -0.30 -4.39 -3.96
C ASP A 133 -0.38 -3.33 -2.84
N PRO A 134 -1.33 -3.38 -1.91
CA PRO A 134 -1.27 -2.56 -0.72
C PRO A 134 -0.25 -3.08 0.29
N LEU A 135 0.46 -2.15 0.93
CA LEU A 135 1.39 -2.43 2.02
C LEU A 135 0.86 -1.79 3.30
N LEU A 136 0.66 -2.59 4.35
CA LEU A 136 0.18 -2.14 5.65
C LEU A 136 1.34 -1.89 6.60
N PHE A 137 1.39 -0.71 7.17
CA PHE A 137 2.42 -0.28 8.10
C PHE A 137 1.84 0.14 9.45
N ALA A 138 2.59 -0.11 10.53
CA ALA A 138 2.40 0.50 11.83
C ALA A 138 3.56 1.45 12.16
N PRO A 139 3.30 2.64 12.73
CA PRO A 139 4.35 3.55 13.15
C PRO A 139 5.07 3.01 14.39
N ILE A 140 6.42 3.00 14.35
CA ILE A 140 7.25 2.68 15.50
C ILE A 140 7.52 3.95 16.31
N GLY A 141 7.83 5.05 15.63
CA GLY A 141 8.26 6.34 16.18
C GLY A 141 9.46 6.88 15.40
N ASN A 142 9.82 8.15 15.59
CA ASN A 142 10.96 8.80 14.93
C ASN A 142 10.98 8.62 13.41
N GLU A 143 9.81 8.69 12.76
CA GLU A 143 9.63 8.50 11.31
C GLU A 143 9.94 7.08 10.79
N TYR A 144 10.04 6.07 11.68
CA TYR A 144 10.16 4.67 11.30
C TYR A 144 8.82 3.97 11.33
N TYR A 145 8.64 3.04 10.40
CA TYR A 145 7.42 2.26 10.21
C TYR A 145 7.76 0.79 10.06
N TYR A 146 6.95 -0.07 10.67
CA TYR A 146 7.05 -1.52 10.55
C TYR A 146 6.07 -2.04 9.51
N LEU A 147 6.55 -2.78 8.51
CA LEU A 147 5.74 -3.44 7.50
C LEU A 147 5.10 -4.70 8.09
N ILE A 148 3.79 -4.69 8.25
CA ILE A 148 3.02 -5.81 8.81
C ILE A 148 2.67 -6.84 7.74
N HIS A 149 2.10 -6.36 6.63
CA HIS A 149 1.59 -7.25 5.60
C HIS A 149 1.53 -6.59 4.23
N LYS A 150 1.71 -7.42 3.21
CA LYS A 150 1.53 -7.10 1.79
C LYS A 150 0.47 -8.05 1.24
N TRP A 151 -0.45 -7.53 0.40
CA TRP A 151 -1.44 -8.36 -0.30
C TRP A 151 -1.74 -7.79 -1.68
N GLY A 152 -2.44 -8.57 -2.51
CA GLY A 152 -2.76 -8.21 -3.89
C GLY A 152 -1.74 -8.75 -4.90
N ASN A 153 -1.74 -8.19 -6.10
CA ASN A 153 -0.85 -8.58 -7.19
C ASN A 153 0.30 -7.59 -7.34
N ASP A 154 1.49 -8.08 -7.70
CA ASP A 154 2.66 -7.24 -7.93
C ASP A 154 2.42 -6.16 -8.99
N LEU A 155 2.98 -4.98 -8.76
CA LEU A 155 2.89 -3.87 -9.70
C LEU A 155 3.55 -4.24 -11.04
N HIS A 156 2.96 -3.76 -12.14
CA HIS A 156 3.52 -3.99 -13.47
C HIS A 156 4.98 -3.47 -13.56
N PRO A 157 5.94 -4.23 -14.08
CA PRO A 157 7.37 -3.88 -14.08
C PRO A 157 7.67 -2.56 -14.78
N LEU A 158 6.92 -2.20 -15.84
CA LEU A 158 7.06 -0.95 -16.57
C LEU A 158 6.40 0.26 -15.89
N ARG A 159 5.72 0.08 -14.73
CA ARG A 159 5.01 1.16 -14.05
C ARG A 159 5.94 2.31 -13.67
N LYS A 160 7.15 2.02 -13.18
CA LYS A 160 8.14 3.05 -12.85
C LYS A 160 8.50 3.90 -14.06
N LEU A 161 8.68 3.28 -15.24
CA LEU A 161 8.98 3.99 -16.48
C LEU A 161 7.78 4.81 -16.96
N ALA A 162 6.58 4.24 -16.93
CA ALA A 162 5.34 4.91 -17.33
C ALA A 162 5.00 6.13 -16.45
N VAL A 163 5.37 6.09 -15.15
CA VAL A 163 5.12 7.17 -14.20
C VAL A 163 6.19 8.27 -14.25
N LYS A 164 7.42 7.94 -14.69
CA LYS A 164 8.57 8.86 -14.70
C LYS A 164 8.28 10.23 -15.35
N PRO A 165 7.57 10.35 -16.49
CA PRO A 165 7.23 11.64 -17.08
C PRO A 165 6.30 12.49 -16.20
N PHE A 166 5.47 11.86 -15.40
CA PHE A 166 4.47 12.53 -14.54
C PHE A 166 4.96 12.80 -13.12
N LYS A 167 6.23 12.50 -12.82
CA LYS A 167 6.85 12.69 -11.51
C LYS A 167 6.93 14.18 -11.15
N ASN A 168 7.38 15.01 -12.10
CA ASN A 168 7.45 16.47 -11.95
C ASN A 168 7.19 17.15 -13.29
N MET A 169 6.95 18.50 -13.24
CA MET A 169 6.70 19.31 -14.43
C MET A 169 7.85 19.28 -15.45
N GLY A 170 9.11 19.22 -14.98
CA GLY A 170 10.28 19.18 -15.87
C GLY A 170 10.29 17.92 -16.76
N ASN A 171 10.07 16.76 -16.16
CA ASN A 171 10.00 15.49 -16.88
C ASN A 171 8.82 15.48 -17.87
N PHE A 172 7.69 16.10 -17.48
CA PHE A 172 6.53 16.21 -18.36
C PHE A 172 6.83 17.07 -19.59
N ILE A 173 7.49 18.22 -19.42
CA ILE A 173 7.92 19.08 -20.53
C ILE A 173 8.87 18.31 -21.47
N VAL A 174 9.86 17.57 -20.93
CA VAL A 174 10.77 16.74 -21.74
C VAL A 174 10.01 15.72 -22.58
N LEU A 175 8.98 15.07 -21.98
CA LEU A 175 8.12 14.15 -22.75
C LEU A 175 7.39 14.89 -23.90
N LEU A 176 6.83 16.07 -23.65
CA LEU A 176 6.11 16.85 -24.67
C LEU A 176 7.06 17.27 -25.81
N VAL A 177 8.28 17.70 -25.49
CA VAL A 177 9.32 18.00 -26.49
C VAL A 177 9.62 16.77 -27.33
N PHE A 178 9.81 15.61 -26.71
CA PHE A 178 10.09 14.36 -27.41
C PHE A 178 8.94 13.96 -28.34
N ILE A 179 7.69 14.04 -27.90
CA ILE A 179 6.50 13.79 -28.70
C ILE A 179 6.44 14.78 -29.89
N SER A 180 6.73 16.06 -29.65
CA SER A 180 6.72 17.09 -30.69
C SER A 180 7.79 16.84 -31.76
N LEU A 181 8.97 16.37 -31.38
CA LEU A 181 10.03 15.96 -32.31
C LEU A 181 9.59 14.78 -33.17
N LEU A 182 8.98 13.75 -32.56
CA LEU A 182 8.47 12.59 -33.30
C LEU A 182 7.38 13.00 -34.28
N LEU A 183 6.43 13.82 -33.88
CA LEU A 183 5.36 14.31 -34.74
C LEU A 183 5.91 15.15 -35.91
N THR A 184 6.90 16.02 -35.64
CA THR A 184 7.55 16.83 -36.68
C THR A 184 8.27 15.95 -37.70
N ALA A 185 8.92 14.87 -37.26
CA ALA A 185 9.60 13.92 -38.15
C ALA A 185 8.63 13.16 -39.07
N LEU A 186 7.37 12.98 -38.66
CA LEU A 186 6.34 12.34 -39.46
C LEU A 186 5.76 13.27 -40.53
N ILE A 187 5.96 14.59 -40.43
CA ILE A 187 5.47 15.56 -41.42
C ILE A 187 6.42 15.60 -42.59
N PRO A 188 5.96 15.31 -43.85
CA PRO A 188 6.81 15.35 -45.04
C PRO A 188 7.29 16.79 -45.28
N GLN A 189 8.59 17.02 -45.25
CA GLN A 189 9.16 18.36 -45.43
C GLN A 189 9.06 18.89 -46.89
N ASN A 190 8.76 18.03 -47.85
CA ASN A 190 8.59 18.40 -49.26
C ASN A 190 7.41 19.34 -49.51
N ILE A 191 6.47 19.46 -48.56
CA ILE A 191 5.28 20.32 -48.65
C ILE A 191 5.67 21.80 -48.70
N PHE A 192 6.83 22.20 -48.12
CA PHE A 192 7.25 23.59 -47.95
C PHE A 192 8.28 24.10 -48.99
N GLY A 193 8.58 23.32 -50.04
CA GLY A 193 9.55 23.69 -51.07
C GLY A 193 11.01 23.31 -50.76
N LYS A 194 11.84 23.17 -51.80
CA LYS A 194 13.20 22.61 -51.69
C LYS A 194 14.26 23.55 -51.08
N THR A 195 14.02 24.85 -51.09
CA THR A 195 15.08 25.88 -50.80
C THR A 195 15.21 26.25 -49.35
N THR A 196 14.29 25.85 -48.47
CA THR A 196 14.23 26.32 -47.04
C THR A 196 14.00 25.19 -46.06
N GLN A 197 14.40 23.96 -46.42
CA GLN A 197 14.05 22.75 -45.62
C GLN A 197 14.47 22.83 -44.13
N GLY A 198 15.65 23.33 -43.80
CA GLY A 198 16.13 23.42 -42.44
C GLY A 198 15.36 24.42 -41.57
N VAL A 199 15.11 25.61 -42.10
CA VAL A 199 14.36 26.66 -41.36
C VAL A 199 12.90 26.27 -41.22
N MET A 200 12.29 25.72 -42.28
CA MET A 200 10.89 25.26 -42.21
C MET A 200 10.71 24.07 -41.27
N GLY A 201 11.68 23.17 -41.16
CA GLY A 201 11.64 22.09 -40.16
C GLY A 201 11.61 22.64 -38.70
N LEU A 202 12.40 23.67 -38.41
CA LEU A 202 12.41 24.30 -37.09
C LEU A 202 11.08 25.05 -36.83
N VAL A 203 10.56 25.77 -37.81
CA VAL A 203 9.27 26.46 -37.67
C VAL A 203 8.15 25.44 -37.42
N THR A 204 8.10 24.36 -38.21
CA THR A 204 7.12 23.29 -38.02
C THR A 204 7.22 22.66 -36.64
N PHE A 205 8.44 22.39 -36.16
CA PHE A 205 8.66 21.90 -34.80
C PHE A 205 8.10 22.84 -33.75
N LEU A 206 8.36 24.14 -33.86
CA LEU A 206 7.84 25.12 -32.87
C LEU A 206 6.31 25.21 -32.87
N PHE A 207 5.66 25.13 -34.04
CA PHE A 207 4.21 25.08 -34.16
C PHE A 207 3.62 23.80 -33.54
N VAL A 208 4.21 22.64 -33.84
CA VAL A 208 3.80 21.35 -33.25
C VAL A 208 3.98 21.37 -31.74
N LEU A 209 5.14 21.85 -31.26
CA LEU A 209 5.43 21.98 -29.83
C LEU A 209 4.38 22.85 -29.13
N LYS A 210 4.08 24.04 -29.68
CA LYS A 210 3.06 24.92 -29.14
C LYS A 210 1.69 24.26 -29.07
N SER A 211 1.30 23.55 -30.11
CA SER A 211 0.01 22.85 -30.19
C SER A 211 -0.06 21.71 -29.16
N VAL A 212 0.98 20.86 -29.09
CA VAL A 212 1.05 19.75 -28.12
C VAL A 212 1.04 20.25 -26.70
N MET A 213 1.81 21.33 -26.39
CA MET A 213 1.80 21.94 -25.06
C MET A 213 0.43 22.53 -24.72
N GLY A 214 -0.22 23.23 -25.66
CA GLY A 214 -1.55 23.80 -25.46
C GLY A 214 -2.60 22.73 -25.10
N ILE A 215 -2.63 21.65 -25.87
CA ILE A 215 -3.54 20.51 -25.62
C ILE A 215 -3.24 19.85 -24.29
N ALA A 216 -1.96 19.61 -23.98
CA ALA A 216 -1.54 18.98 -22.73
C ALA A 216 -1.91 19.82 -21.52
N LEU A 217 -1.65 21.13 -21.54
CA LEU A 217 -2.02 22.06 -20.47
C LEU A 217 -3.54 22.11 -20.27
N TYR A 218 -4.30 22.25 -21.36
CA TYR A 218 -5.76 22.23 -21.30
C TYR A 218 -6.28 20.94 -20.64
N TYR A 219 -5.76 19.78 -21.06
CA TYR A 219 -6.14 18.51 -20.48
C TYR A 219 -5.79 18.38 -19.00
N CYS A 220 -4.61 18.89 -18.59
CA CYS A 220 -4.18 18.90 -17.18
C CYS A 220 -5.08 19.81 -16.33
N PHE A 221 -5.44 20.99 -16.82
CA PHE A 221 -6.37 21.90 -16.16
C PHE A 221 -7.76 21.27 -16.02
N TRP A 222 -8.29 20.71 -17.10
CA TRP A 222 -9.62 20.09 -17.09
C TRP A 222 -9.71 18.91 -16.14
N GLN A 223 -8.65 18.09 -16.03
CA GLN A 223 -8.61 16.96 -15.10
C GLN A 223 -8.11 17.30 -13.70
N GLY A 224 -7.70 18.53 -13.42
CA GLY A 224 -7.13 18.93 -12.13
C GLY A 224 -5.89 18.14 -11.73
N LYS A 225 -5.07 17.69 -12.71
CA LYS A 225 -3.87 16.87 -12.45
C LYS A 225 -2.73 17.72 -11.94
N ASN A 226 -2.20 17.37 -10.77
CA ASN A 226 -1.02 17.96 -10.20
C ASN A 226 0.24 17.12 -10.47
N PHE A 227 1.32 17.79 -10.90
CA PHE A 227 2.64 17.20 -11.12
C PHE A 227 3.58 17.59 -9.97
N ASN A 228 3.19 17.26 -8.74
CA ASN A 228 3.99 17.54 -7.54
C ASN A 228 4.44 16.22 -6.90
N GLU A 229 5.66 16.20 -6.38
CA GLU A 229 6.19 15.06 -5.63
C GLU A 229 5.46 14.85 -4.31
N ASP A 230 4.85 15.90 -3.72
CA ASP A 230 4.15 15.82 -2.43
C ASP A 230 2.78 15.12 -2.49
N ILE A 231 2.37 14.64 -3.66
CA ILE A 231 1.10 13.90 -3.85
C ILE A 231 1.02 12.64 -2.98
N TRP A 232 2.16 12.06 -2.58
CA TRP A 232 2.21 10.82 -1.81
C TRP A 232 1.52 10.91 -0.43
N LEU A 233 1.42 12.10 0.16
CA LEU A 233 0.66 12.36 1.41
C LEU A 233 -0.72 12.99 1.16
N SER A 234 -1.07 13.31 -0.08
CA SER A 234 -2.31 14.01 -0.38
C SER A 234 -3.53 13.11 -0.17
N LYS A 235 -4.50 13.58 0.60
CA LYS A 235 -5.81 12.93 0.80
C LYS A 235 -6.77 13.15 -0.38
N TYR A 236 -6.47 14.15 -1.21
CA TYR A 236 -7.32 14.53 -2.34
C TYR A 236 -6.94 13.72 -3.58
N TYR A 237 -7.96 13.36 -4.34
CA TYR A 237 -7.76 12.70 -5.63
C TYR A 237 -7.32 13.73 -6.67
N ASN A 238 -6.17 13.48 -7.29
CA ASN A 238 -5.69 14.23 -8.45
C ASN A 238 -5.26 13.27 -9.55
#